data_2cf45b05b49d90db59221a467584423a
#
_entry.id   2cf45b05b49d90db59221a467584423a
#
_cell.length_a   1.000
_cell.length_b   1.000
_cell.length_c   1.000
_cell.angle_alpha   90.00
_cell.angle_beta   90.00
_cell.angle_gamma   90.00
#
_symmetry.space_group_name_H-M   'P 1'
#
loop_
_entity.id
_entity.type
_entity.pdbx_description
1 polymer ?
#
loop_
_entity_poly.entity_id
_entity_poly.type
_entity_poly.pdbx_seq_one_letter_code
_entity_poly.pdbx_strand_id
1 'polypeptide(L)'
;MTYYFVKDDSATNEWYVATAVDDQLVNLQNEDGTTSTPGDVGVHSLGTATGNDVTAAKLIFSDGGDFVGIENPDGSTNPDYTLNTEALASVLSNGADPTQEITIDFNLDPDEATVNEPTQYASAFEVTSLEQDGLPVGRLTGIDIGPDGLVRATFSNGTSEPITRVALVRFANEQGLTQQSSTEWKESILSGEALAG
;
A
#
# COMPACT_ATOMS: atom_id res chain seq x y z
N MET A 1 -11.15 -3.55 -0.41
CA MET A 1 -11.28 -2.23 -1.01
C MET A 1 -12.31 -2.28 -2.12
N THR A 2 -13.21 -1.29 -2.22
CA THR A 2 -14.29 -1.24 -3.22
C THR A 2 -14.33 0.15 -3.83
N TYR A 3 -14.48 0.21 -5.15
CA TYR A 3 -14.64 1.46 -5.90
C TYR A 3 -16.09 1.63 -6.32
N TYR A 4 -16.61 2.84 -6.20
CA TYR A 4 -17.93 3.22 -6.62
C TYR A 4 -17.82 4.25 -7.73
N PHE A 5 -18.41 3.96 -8.89
CA PHE A 5 -18.51 4.87 -10.01
C PHE A 5 -19.98 5.33 -10.11
N VAL A 6 -20.21 6.60 -9.93
CA VAL A 6 -21.53 7.20 -9.94
C VAL A 6 -21.60 8.26 -11.02
N LYS A 7 -22.50 8.09 -11.99
CA LYS A 7 -22.66 9.07 -13.07
C LYS A 7 -23.14 10.39 -12.50
N ASP A 8 -22.57 11.50 -12.98
CA ASP A 8 -23.04 12.84 -12.67
C ASP A 8 -24.36 13.10 -13.44
N ASP A 9 -25.47 13.28 -12.72
CA ASP A 9 -26.79 13.57 -13.34
C ASP A 9 -26.86 14.98 -13.94
N SER A 10 -25.95 15.87 -13.56
CA SER A 10 -25.91 17.27 -14.01
C SER A 10 -25.03 17.50 -15.24
N ALA A 11 -24.16 16.54 -15.56
CA ALA A 11 -23.23 16.63 -16.68
C ALA A 11 -23.21 15.32 -17.49
N THR A 12 -23.03 15.48 -18.80
CA THR A 12 -22.82 14.33 -19.68
C THR A 12 -21.34 13.93 -19.65
N ASN A 13 -21.06 12.64 -19.65
CA ASN A 13 -19.71 12.09 -19.75
C ASN A 13 -18.82 12.35 -18.52
N GLU A 14 -19.41 12.60 -17.35
CA GLU A 14 -18.70 12.79 -16.09
C GLU A 14 -19.16 11.75 -15.06
N TRP A 15 -18.20 11.22 -14.29
CA TRP A 15 -18.43 10.20 -13.29
C TRP A 15 -17.68 10.51 -12.01
N TYR A 16 -18.37 10.46 -10.90
CA TYR A 16 -17.73 10.50 -9.59
C TYR A 16 -17.13 9.15 -9.24
N VAL A 17 -15.95 9.17 -8.64
CA VAL A 17 -15.28 7.99 -8.09
C VAL A 17 -15.13 8.17 -6.60
N ALA A 18 -15.65 7.23 -5.84
CA ALA A 18 -15.44 7.14 -4.40
C ALA A 18 -14.88 5.77 -4.03
N THR A 19 -14.22 5.69 -2.91
CA THR A 19 -13.55 4.48 -2.44
C THR A 19 -14.05 4.08 -1.06
N ALA A 20 -14.18 2.78 -0.84
CA ALA A 20 -14.43 2.20 0.48
C ALA A 20 -13.33 1.21 0.86
N VAL A 21 -12.91 1.27 2.11
CA VAL A 21 -11.98 0.34 2.74
C VAL A 21 -12.71 -0.32 3.90
N ASP A 22 -12.70 -1.64 3.97
CA ASP A 22 -13.42 -2.43 4.98
C ASP A 22 -14.91 -2.05 5.10
N ASP A 23 -15.58 -1.91 3.92
CA ASP A 23 -16.97 -1.49 3.74
C ASP A 23 -17.31 -0.08 4.28
N GLN A 24 -16.32 0.73 4.62
CA GLN A 24 -16.49 2.13 5.01
C GLN A 24 -15.98 3.06 3.91
N LEU A 25 -16.81 4.02 3.51
CA LEU A 25 -16.41 5.06 2.57
C LEU A 25 -15.32 5.93 3.20
N VAL A 26 -14.30 6.24 2.41
CA VAL A 26 -13.17 7.09 2.81
C VAL A 26 -13.11 8.32 1.93
N ASN A 27 -12.72 9.44 2.51
CA ASN A 27 -12.50 10.66 1.76
C ASN A 27 -11.29 10.51 0.83
N LEU A 28 -11.40 11.09 -0.35
CA LEU A 28 -10.27 11.33 -1.22
C LEU A 28 -9.70 12.73 -0.92
N GLN A 29 -8.39 12.85 -0.97
CA GLN A 29 -7.68 14.13 -0.91
C GLN A 29 -7.28 14.59 -2.30
N ASN A 30 -6.94 15.88 -2.42
CA ASN A 30 -6.40 16.43 -3.65
C ASN A 30 -5.00 15.86 -3.91
N GLU A 31 -4.55 15.91 -5.14
CA GLU A 31 -3.23 15.38 -5.55
C GLU A 31 -2.09 16.00 -4.73
N ASP A 32 -2.18 17.29 -4.35
CA ASP A 32 -1.19 18.00 -3.53
C ASP A 32 -1.23 17.62 -2.02
N GLY A 33 -2.06 16.66 -1.64
CA GLY A 33 -2.25 16.19 -0.25
C GLY A 33 -3.16 17.09 0.59
N THR A 34 -3.78 18.12 -0.01
CA THR A 34 -4.78 18.92 0.72
C THR A 34 -6.13 18.21 0.77
N THR A 35 -6.87 18.46 1.85
CA THR A 35 -8.20 17.87 2.05
C THR A 35 -9.30 18.87 1.74
N SER A 36 -10.40 18.38 1.18
CA SER A 36 -11.60 19.16 0.90
C SER A 36 -12.72 18.77 1.85
N THR A 37 -13.61 19.71 2.18
CA THR A 37 -14.78 19.41 3.02
C THR A 37 -15.95 18.99 2.14
N PRO A 38 -16.53 17.80 2.34
CA PRO A 38 -17.72 17.38 1.59
C PRO A 38 -18.86 18.39 1.75
N GLY A 39 -19.50 18.76 0.64
CA GLY A 39 -20.61 19.71 0.62
C GLY A 39 -20.24 21.18 0.48
N ASP A 40 -18.94 21.53 0.51
CA ASP A 40 -18.50 22.89 0.19
C ASP A 40 -18.69 23.20 -1.31
N VAL A 41 -18.82 24.48 -1.62
CA VAL A 41 -19.03 24.93 -3.01
C VAL A 41 -17.79 24.60 -3.87
N GLY A 42 -18.04 23.88 -4.96
CA GLY A 42 -16.99 23.44 -5.89
C GLY A 42 -16.33 22.12 -5.51
N VAL A 43 -16.63 21.58 -4.34
CA VAL A 43 -16.08 20.29 -3.91
C VAL A 43 -16.92 19.14 -4.46
N HIS A 44 -16.23 18.20 -5.12
CA HIS A 44 -16.85 16.96 -5.59
C HIS A 44 -17.10 16.04 -4.39
N SER A 45 -18.36 15.70 -4.16
CA SER A 45 -18.75 14.85 -3.05
C SER A 45 -19.89 13.92 -3.44
N LEU A 46 -19.92 12.75 -2.83
CA LEU A 46 -21.02 11.80 -2.92
C LEU A 46 -21.75 11.75 -1.58
N GLY A 47 -23.05 12.08 -1.63
CA GLY A 47 -23.95 11.93 -0.49
C GLY A 47 -24.28 10.46 -0.23
N THR A 48 -24.21 10.05 1.04
CA THR A 48 -24.67 8.73 1.46
C THR A 48 -26.10 8.80 1.98
N ALA A 49 -26.84 7.68 1.90
CA ALA A 49 -28.20 7.60 2.44
C ALA A 49 -28.31 7.91 3.95
N THR A 50 -27.20 7.89 4.65
CA THR A 50 -27.07 8.19 6.09
C THR A 50 -26.62 9.62 6.39
N GLY A 51 -26.42 10.46 5.35
CA GLY A 51 -26.00 11.85 5.50
C GLY A 51 -24.51 12.04 5.80
N ASN A 52 -23.71 11.02 5.62
CA ASN A 52 -22.25 11.11 5.67
C ASN A 52 -21.75 11.27 4.23
N ASP A 53 -21.53 12.50 3.82
CA ASP A 53 -20.95 12.80 2.51
C ASP A 53 -19.45 12.53 2.54
N VAL A 54 -18.92 12.03 1.44
CA VAL A 54 -17.49 11.80 1.26
C VAL A 54 -16.99 12.57 0.04
N THR A 55 -15.76 13.04 0.10
CA THR A 55 -15.09 13.64 -1.05
C THR A 55 -14.84 12.58 -2.11
N ALA A 56 -15.03 12.95 -3.37
CA ALA A 56 -14.89 12.08 -4.52
C ALA A 56 -14.04 12.78 -5.59
N ALA A 57 -13.35 12.03 -6.41
CA ALA A 57 -12.76 12.55 -7.63
C ALA A 57 -13.76 12.43 -8.79
N LYS A 58 -13.49 13.12 -9.88
CA LYS A 58 -14.33 13.08 -11.06
C LYS A 58 -13.54 12.61 -12.27
N LEU A 59 -14.02 11.59 -12.96
CA LEU A 59 -13.53 11.14 -14.26
C LEU A 59 -14.32 11.85 -15.37
N ILE A 60 -13.61 12.38 -16.35
CA ILE A 60 -14.15 13.10 -17.48
C ILE A 60 -13.89 12.31 -18.77
N PHE A 61 -14.93 12.17 -19.58
CA PHE A 61 -14.86 11.50 -20.88
C PHE A 61 -15.29 12.44 -22.01
N SER A 62 -14.78 12.17 -23.20
CA SER A 62 -15.23 12.86 -24.43
C SER A 62 -16.63 12.39 -24.86
N ASP A 63 -17.22 13.10 -25.82
CA ASP A 63 -18.47 12.67 -26.47
C ASP A 63 -18.31 11.32 -27.22
N GLY A 64 -17.09 10.94 -27.56
CA GLY A 64 -16.73 9.65 -28.15
C GLY A 64 -16.62 8.51 -27.14
N GLY A 65 -16.62 8.81 -25.85
CA GLY A 65 -16.42 7.86 -24.76
C GLY A 65 -14.96 7.61 -24.38
N ASP A 66 -14.03 8.38 -24.96
CA ASP A 66 -12.61 8.28 -24.62
C ASP A 66 -12.33 9.07 -23.33
N PHE A 67 -11.38 8.60 -22.55
CA PHE A 67 -10.96 9.25 -21.33
C PHE A 67 -10.28 10.61 -21.63
N VAL A 68 -10.58 11.63 -20.82
CA VAL A 68 -10.02 12.97 -20.96
C VAL A 68 -9.15 13.37 -19.79
N GLY A 69 -9.56 13.02 -18.56
CA GLY A 69 -8.82 13.39 -17.36
C GLY A 69 -9.55 13.11 -16.06
N ILE A 70 -8.87 13.45 -14.98
CA ILE A 70 -9.38 13.40 -13.61
C ILE A 70 -9.42 14.82 -13.02
N GLU A 71 -10.46 15.12 -12.27
CA GLU A 71 -10.50 16.28 -11.38
C GLU A 71 -10.40 15.82 -9.92
N ASN A 72 -9.61 16.55 -9.15
CA ASN A 72 -9.48 16.40 -7.71
C ASN A 72 -10.81 16.70 -7.00
N PRO A 73 -10.96 16.32 -5.71
CA PRO A 73 -12.14 16.68 -4.94
C PRO A 73 -12.48 18.17 -4.92
N ASP A 74 -11.50 19.05 -5.00
CA ASP A 74 -11.71 20.52 -5.04
C ASP A 74 -12.07 21.07 -6.43
N GLY A 75 -12.21 20.21 -7.44
CA GLY A 75 -12.51 20.58 -8.82
C GLY A 75 -11.30 21.03 -9.62
N SER A 76 -10.09 21.00 -9.09
CA SER A 76 -8.86 21.23 -9.84
C SER A 76 -8.49 20.04 -10.72
N THR A 77 -7.76 20.28 -11.81
CA THR A 77 -7.24 19.19 -12.64
C THR A 77 -6.21 18.36 -11.85
N ASN A 78 -6.28 17.06 -11.98
CA ASN A 78 -5.32 16.13 -11.39
C ASN A 78 -4.28 15.73 -12.47
N PRO A 79 -3.07 16.27 -12.43
CA PRO A 79 -2.05 16.03 -13.45
C PRO A 79 -1.39 14.66 -13.35
N ASP A 80 -1.40 14.05 -12.16
CA ASP A 80 -0.75 12.76 -11.91
C ASP A 80 -1.68 11.55 -12.18
N TYR A 81 -2.95 11.83 -12.49
CA TYR A 81 -3.98 10.82 -12.79
C TYR A 81 -4.16 9.76 -11.69
N THR A 82 -3.75 10.06 -10.46
CA THR A 82 -3.88 9.18 -9.29
C THR A 82 -4.95 9.67 -8.33
N LEU A 83 -5.53 8.76 -7.57
CA LEU A 83 -6.45 9.08 -6.48
C LEU A 83 -5.79 8.74 -5.16
N ASN A 84 -5.77 9.69 -4.23
CA ASN A 84 -5.20 9.50 -2.91
C ASN A 84 -6.32 9.52 -1.86
N THR A 85 -6.31 8.56 -0.94
CA THR A 85 -7.22 8.59 0.20
C THR A 85 -6.67 9.50 1.29
N GLU A 86 -7.55 10.09 2.10
CA GLU A 86 -7.13 10.60 3.40
C GLU A 86 -6.61 9.46 4.29
N ALA A 87 -5.93 9.84 5.38
CA ALA A 87 -5.42 8.89 6.37
C ALA A 87 -6.53 7.98 6.91
N LEU A 88 -6.29 6.66 6.91
CA LEU A 88 -7.29 5.64 7.19
C LEU A 88 -7.55 5.40 8.69
N ALA A 89 -7.15 6.33 9.56
CA ALA A 89 -7.26 6.21 11.01
C ALA A 89 -8.65 5.85 11.53
N SER A 90 -9.71 6.32 10.87
CA SER A 90 -11.10 6.08 11.25
C SER A 90 -11.66 4.74 10.75
N VAL A 91 -10.97 4.10 9.81
CA VAL A 91 -11.46 2.93 9.09
C VAL A 91 -10.74 1.65 9.52
N LEU A 92 -9.43 1.75 9.81
CA LEU A 92 -8.61 0.59 10.17
C LEU A 92 -8.71 0.28 11.67
N SER A 93 -9.39 -0.81 12.00
CA SER A 93 -9.52 -1.31 13.38
C SER A 93 -8.59 -2.49 13.71
N ASN A 94 -7.75 -2.90 12.77
CA ASN A 94 -6.91 -4.11 12.86
C ASN A 94 -5.52 -3.86 13.46
N GLY A 95 -5.23 -2.63 13.94
CA GLY A 95 -3.92 -2.25 14.49
C GLY A 95 -2.89 -1.85 13.42
N ALA A 96 -3.31 -1.64 12.17
CA ALA A 96 -2.47 -1.03 11.14
C ALA A 96 -2.19 0.45 11.48
N ASP A 97 -1.17 1.01 10.83
CA ASP A 97 -0.79 2.41 11.03
C ASP A 97 -1.97 3.33 10.68
N PRO A 98 -2.45 4.15 11.63
CA PRO A 98 -3.58 5.04 11.40
C PRO A 98 -3.28 6.18 10.42
N THR A 99 -2.02 6.47 10.15
CA THR A 99 -1.61 7.51 9.20
C THR A 99 -1.44 6.99 7.77
N GLN A 100 -1.74 5.70 7.55
CA GLN A 100 -1.63 5.09 6.23
C GLN A 100 -2.61 5.70 5.25
N GLU A 101 -2.12 6.06 4.08
CA GLU A 101 -2.87 6.54 2.92
C GLU A 101 -2.74 5.50 1.80
N ILE A 102 -3.72 5.43 0.93
CA ILE A 102 -3.70 4.56 -0.24
C ILE A 102 -3.73 5.43 -1.48
N THR A 103 -2.71 5.27 -2.31
CA THR A 103 -2.71 5.82 -3.67
C THR A 103 -3.28 4.78 -4.64
N ILE A 104 -4.21 5.23 -5.46
CA ILE A 104 -4.87 4.43 -6.49
C ILE A 104 -4.43 4.98 -7.82
N ASP A 105 -3.70 4.18 -8.55
CA ASP A 105 -3.28 4.46 -9.91
C ASP A 105 -4.08 3.58 -10.87
N PHE A 106 -4.85 4.21 -11.76
CA PHE A 106 -5.57 3.50 -12.81
C PHE A 106 -4.74 3.35 -14.10
N ASN A 107 -3.47 3.76 -14.06
CA ASN A 107 -2.56 3.76 -15.20
C ASN A 107 -3.13 4.60 -16.37
N LEU A 108 -3.53 5.81 -16.07
CA LEU A 108 -4.17 6.74 -17.00
C LEU A 108 -3.24 7.81 -17.54
N ASP A 109 -1.98 7.85 -17.07
CA ASP A 109 -0.98 8.81 -17.53
C ASP A 109 -0.66 8.54 -19.01
N PRO A 110 -0.94 9.49 -19.92
CA PRO A 110 -0.69 9.33 -21.35
C PRO A 110 0.80 9.22 -21.70
N ASP A 111 1.69 9.63 -20.79
CA ASP A 111 3.14 9.57 -20.96
C ASP A 111 3.73 8.20 -20.58
N GLU A 112 2.93 7.31 -19.97
CA GLU A 112 3.36 5.96 -19.62
C GLU A 112 3.33 5.01 -20.83
N ALA A 113 4.24 4.01 -20.81
CA ALA A 113 4.41 3.07 -21.92
C ALA A 113 3.23 2.12 -22.14
N THR A 114 2.38 1.94 -21.12
CA THR A 114 1.21 1.05 -21.14
C THR A 114 0.01 1.75 -20.52
N VAL A 115 -0.67 2.57 -21.30
CA VAL A 115 -1.89 3.24 -20.87
C VAL A 115 -3.07 2.29 -20.99
N ASN A 116 -3.83 2.14 -19.90
CA ASN A 116 -5.08 1.38 -19.89
C ASN A 116 -6.25 2.33 -19.62
N GLU A 117 -6.52 3.23 -20.55
CA GLU A 117 -7.57 4.22 -20.38
C GLU A 117 -8.96 3.57 -20.22
N PRO A 118 -9.75 4.00 -19.24
CA PRO A 118 -11.13 3.59 -19.14
C PRO A 118 -11.93 4.17 -20.31
N THR A 119 -12.96 3.47 -20.71
CA THR A 119 -13.84 3.93 -21.79
C THR A 119 -15.28 3.96 -21.31
N GLN A 120 -16.02 4.96 -21.76
CA GLN A 120 -17.43 5.10 -21.48
C GLN A 120 -18.26 4.64 -22.67
N TYR A 121 -18.58 3.36 -22.75
CA TYR A 121 -19.47 2.83 -23.80
C TYR A 121 -20.77 2.29 -23.19
N ALA A 122 -21.81 2.16 -24.02
CA ALA A 122 -23.09 1.54 -23.63
C ALA A 122 -22.97 0.00 -23.57
N SER A 123 -21.98 -0.51 -22.86
CA SER A 123 -21.72 -1.93 -22.63
C SER A 123 -21.71 -2.26 -21.14
N ALA A 124 -21.76 -3.55 -20.80
CA ALA A 124 -21.59 -3.98 -19.42
C ALA A 124 -20.21 -3.61 -18.89
N PHE A 125 -20.12 -3.25 -17.61
CA PHE A 125 -18.86 -2.99 -16.94
C PHE A 125 -17.99 -4.26 -16.92
N GLU A 126 -16.75 -4.14 -17.35
CA GLU A 126 -15.76 -5.20 -17.35
C GLU A 126 -14.39 -4.64 -16.92
N VAL A 127 -13.73 -5.30 -15.96
CA VAL A 127 -12.35 -5.01 -15.59
C VAL A 127 -11.44 -5.89 -16.44
N THR A 128 -10.67 -5.30 -17.32
CA THR A 128 -9.80 -6.02 -18.26
C THR A 128 -8.41 -6.31 -17.69
N SER A 129 -7.94 -5.49 -16.73
CA SER A 129 -6.67 -5.67 -16.03
C SER A 129 -6.78 -5.17 -14.61
N LEU A 130 -6.13 -5.86 -13.68
CA LEU A 130 -5.96 -5.44 -12.30
C LEU A 130 -4.57 -5.90 -11.84
N GLU A 131 -3.70 -4.95 -11.52
CA GLU A 131 -2.40 -5.21 -10.95
C GLU A 131 -2.35 -4.75 -9.48
N GLN A 132 -1.67 -5.51 -8.64
CA GLN A 132 -1.50 -5.21 -7.23
C GLN A 132 -0.04 -5.39 -6.84
N ASP A 133 0.58 -4.36 -6.28
CA ASP A 133 1.96 -4.37 -5.78
C ASP A 133 2.06 -4.81 -4.32
N GLY A 134 0.96 -4.76 -3.59
CA GLY A 134 0.87 -5.20 -2.21
C GLY A 134 1.03 -6.71 -2.03
N LEU A 135 1.73 -7.12 -0.97
CA LEU A 135 1.86 -8.52 -0.59
C LEU A 135 0.77 -8.92 0.41
N PRO A 136 0.15 -10.10 0.26
CA PRO A 136 -0.81 -10.57 1.24
C PRO A 136 -0.14 -10.77 2.61
N VAL A 137 -0.91 -10.66 3.67
CA VAL A 137 -0.44 -10.87 5.05
C VAL A 137 0.21 -12.25 5.17
N GLY A 138 1.50 -12.26 5.52
CA GLY A 138 2.29 -13.47 5.75
C GLY A 138 2.31 -13.87 7.23
N ARG A 139 2.13 -15.16 7.51
CA ARG A 139 2.38 -15.73 8.84
C ARG A 139 3.76 -16.39 8.84
N LEU A 140 4.50 -16.27 9.93
CA LEU A 140 5.79 -16.93 10.08
C LEU A 140 5.61 -18.46 9.93
N THR A 141 6.32 -19.05 8.98
CA THR A 141 6.29 -20.50 8.70
C THR A 141 7.57 -21.19 9.14
N GLY A 142 8.68 -20.47 9.20
CA GLY A 142 9.96 -21.05 9.61
C GLY A 142 11.05 -20.02 9.82
N ILE A 143 12.12 -20.47 10.46
CA ILE A 143 13.37 -19.71 10.62
C ILE A 143 14.49 -20.58 10.08
N ASP A 144 15.32 -20.03 9.21
CA ASP A 144 16.49 -20.68 8.64
C ASP A 144 17.76 -19.89 8.98
N ILE A 145 18.87 -20.63 9.18
CA ILE A 145 20.19 -20.05 9.49
C ILE A 145 21.13 -20.45 8.36
N GLY A 146 21.54 -19.46 7.58
CA GLY A 146 22.49 -19.65 6.50
C GLY A 146 23.90 -19.98 6.98
N PRO A 147 24.76 -20.51 6.10
CA PRO A 147 26.15 -20.83 6.42
C PRO A 147 26.98 -19.59 6.80
N ASP A 148 26.52 -18.40 6.42
CA ASP A 148 27.10 -17.11 6.80
C ASP A 148 26.59 -16.57 8.15
N GLY A 149 25.82 -17.38 8.88
CA GLY A 149 25.21 -17.04 10.16
C GLY A 149 23.98 -16.13 10.04
N LEU A 150 23.51 -15.81 8.84
CA LEU A 150 22.31 -14.98 8.63
C LEU A 150 21.06 -15.77 8.98
N VAL A 151 20.29 -15.26 9.93
CA VAL A 151 18.99 -15.80 10.35
C VAL A 151 17.89 -15.13 9.54
N ARG A 152 17.11 -15.92 8.83
CA ARG A 152 15.98 -15.47 8.00
C ARG A 152 14.68 -16.03 8.54
N ALA A 153 13.65 -15.17 8.55
CA ALA A 153 12.27 -15.61 8.75
C ALA A 153 11.61 -15.84 7.40
N THR A 154 10.94 -16.96 7.24
CA THR A 154 10.14 -17.27 6.05
C THR A 154 8.66 -17.18 6.40
N PHE A 155 7.89 -16.53 5.54
CA PHE A 155 6.46 -16.31 5.74
C PHE A 155 5.61 -17.06 4.72
N SER A 156 4.33 -17.26 5.05
CA SER A 156 3.37 -18.02 4.21
C SER A 156 3.04 -17.33 2.87
N ASN A 157 3.32 -16.03 2.75
CA ASN A 157 3.18 -15.27 1.51
C ASN A 157 4.39 -15.40 0.56
N GLY A 158 5.36 -16.26 0.91
CA GLY A 158 6.58 -16.50 0.12
C GLY A 158 7.70 -15.50 0.36
N THR A 159 7.52 -14.51 1.23
CA THR A 159 8.59 -13.56 1.58
C THR A 159 9.57 -14.19 2.57
N SER A 160 10.81 -13.71 2.53
CA SER A 160 11.87 -14.10 3.45
C SER A 160 12.64 -12.86 3.90
N GLU A 161 12.57 -12.57 5.20
CA GLU A 161 13.16 -11.37 5.80
C GLU A 161 14.36 -11.71 6.67
N PRO A 162 15.49 -11.00 6.56
CA PRO A 162 16.63 -11.16 7.45
C PRO A 162 16.32 -10.52 8.81
N ILE A 163 16.41 -11.32 9.89
CA ILE A 163 16.13 -10.84 11.25
C ILE A 163 17.41 -10.43 11.95
N THR A 164 18.43 -11.29 11.92
CA THR A 164 19.68 -11.10 12.67
C THR A 164 20.80 -11.94 12.05
N ARG A 165 22.01 -11.78 12.58
CA ARG A 165 23.15 -12.62 12.23
C ARG A 165 23.78 -13.20 13.48
N VAL A 166 24.03 -14.49 13.48
CA VAL A 166 24.77 -15.20 14.52
C VAL A 166 26.25 -15.24 14.13
N ALA A 167 27.11 -14.75 15.01
CA ALA A 167 28.53 -14.83 14.80
C ALA A 167 29.03 -16.23 15.21
N LEU A 168 29.79 -16.87 14.32
CA LEU A 168 30.52 -18.10 14.61
C LEU A 168 31.99 -17.75 14.87
N VAL A 169 32.53 -18.29 15.93
CA VAL A 169 33.95 -18.14 16.27
C VAL A 169 34.58 -19.51 16.50
N ARG A 170 35.83 -19.64 16.13
CA ARG A 170 36.64 -20.81 16.38
C ARG A 170 37.81 -20.44 17.33
N PHE A 171 38.20 -21.40 18.11
CA PHE A 171 39.40 -21.27 18.98
C PHE A 171 40.42 -22.33 18.60
N ALA A 172 41.69 -21.98 18.69
CA ALA A 172 42.79 -22.92 18.38
C ALA A 172 42.74 -24.16 19.30
N ASN A 173 42.30 -23.98 20.54
CA ASN A 173 42.07 -25.07 21.49
C ASN A 173 40.75 -24.84 22.25
N GLU A 174 39.69 -25.51 21.84
CA GLU A 174 38.37 -25.38 22.44
C GLU A 174 38.33 -25.87 23.90
N GLN A 175 39.16 -26.83 24.25
CA GLN A 175 39.25 -27.34 25.63
C GLN A 175 39.95 -26.35 26.58
N GLY A 176 40.62 -25.36 26.04
CA GLY A 176 41.26 -24.27 26.81
C GLY A 176 40.28 -23.17 27.23
N LEU A 177 39.03 -23.21 26.80
CA LEU A 177 38.03 -22.22 27.20
C LEU A 177 37.71 -22.32 28.70
N THR A 178 37.49 -21.17 29.32
CA THR A 178 37.11 -21.11 30.75
C THR A 178 35.62 -20.96 30.89
N GLN A 179 34.96 -21.87 31.58
CA GLN A 179 33.53 -21.80 31.83
C GLN A 179 33.21 -20.66 32.82
N GLN A 180 32.31 -19.75 32.42
CA GLN A 180 31.84 -18.64 33.26
C GLN A 180 30.49 -18.95 33.91
N SER A 181 29.61 -19.64 33.17
CA SER A 181 28.33 -20.09 33.66
C SER A 181 27.94 -21.43 32.99
N SER A 182 26.74 -21.94 33.21
CA SER A 182 26.32 -23.23 32.64
C SER A 182 26.33 -23.28 31.10
N THR A 183 26.27 -22.12 30.45
CA THR A 183 26.17 -22.01 28.96
C THR A 183 27.17 -20.98 28.38
N GLU A 184 27.94 -20.30 29.21
CA GLU A 184 28.88 -19.27 28.77
C GLU A 184 30.31 -19.70 28.97
N TRP A 185 31.11 -19.46 27.94
CA TRP A 185 32.55 -19.77 27.92
C TRP A 185 33.32 -18.52 27.53
N LYS A 186 34.46 -18.32 28.12
CA LYS A 186 35.38 -17.21 27.87
C LYS A 186 36.70 -17.72 27.34
N GLU A 187 37.31 -16.94 26.46
CA GLU A 187 38.66 -17.20 25.99
C GLU A 187 39.66 -17.16 27.13
N SER A 188 40.72 -17.93 27.02
CA SER A 188 41.85 -18.00 27.94
C SER A 188 43.15 -18.01 27.14
N ILE A 189 44.28 -17.89 27.87
CA ILE A 189 45.63 -18.05 27.27
C ILE A 189 45.78 -19.44 26.62
N LEU A 190 45.09 -20.46 27.14
CA LEU A 190 45.15 -21.82 26.61
C LEU A 190 44.23 -22.08 25.42
N SER A 191 43.16 -21.32 25.27
CA SER A 191 42.27 -21.42 24.10
C SER A 191 42.78 -20.69 22.87
N GLY A 192 43.61 -19.65 23.08
CA GLY A 192 43.96 -18.70 22.06
C GLY A 192 42.84 -17.69 21.80
N GLU A 193 43.11 -16.72 20.91
CA GLU A 193 42.15 -15.70 20.51
C GLU A 193 41.05 -16.28 19.65
N ALA A 194 39.87 -15.65 19.71
CA ALA A 194 38.73 -16.00 18.88
C ALA A 194 39.00 -15.67 17.40
N LEU A 195 38.84 -16.65 16.54
CA LEU A 195 38.93 -16.51 15.09
C LEU A 195 37.52 -16.47 14.50
N ALA A 196 37.24 -15.48 13.65
CA ALA A 196 35.98 -15.43 12.94
C ALA A 196 35.84 -16.66 12.03
N GLY A 197 34.67 -17.32 12.09
CA GLY A 197 34.36 -18.47 11.29
C GLY A 197 33.75 -18.11 9.94
#